data_56c1af7f221606830fe0d0262a30f569
#
_entry.id   56c1af7f221606830fe0d0262a30f569
#
_cell.length_a   1.000
_cell.length_b   1.000
_cell.length_c   1.000
_cell.angle_alpha   90.00
_cell.angle_beta   90.00
_cell.angle_gamma   90.00
#
_symmetry.space_group_name_H-M   'P 1'
#
loop_
_entity.id
_entity.type
_entity.pdbx_description
1 polymer ?
#
loop_
_entity_poly.entity_id
_entity_poly.type
_entity_poly.pdbx_seq_one_letter_code
_entity_poly.pdbx_strand_id
1 'polypeptide(L)'
;MRRLACVFTAVAALSFPAAAQEMPKAITVYVAGTAGGGIDLYARTLARYFGKYIPGNPSITVQNMPGAGGIRAANFLASQAPKDGSALGTFPGGPLAEPLIGARNPGYDMSQFQWIGAISRDVSLCISWGPSKFKSIDDARKDQMIVAGTGAGSETDTIPLVLNEALKTRFRVITGYLGTKETFMAIESGEAHGRCGLTFSSLKVAKPDWLQAPRKINIMMQMGLEKSPELPDVPLANDLIKGAEERLMLSMVTMGTAIGRPFAAPPGTPADKVEILRKAFDAAMKDPDFLEEGRKMQAEISPTRGVDVQRIIAELYATPKPVVERTRKILEAQSK
;
A
#
# COMPACT_ATOMS: atom_id res chain seq x y z
N MET A 1 -60.25 -10.98 56.56
CA MET A 1 -60.04 -10.68 55.17
C MET A 1 -58.96 -9.61 55.04
N ARG A 2 -57.67 -9.97 54.81
CA ARG A 2 -56.55 -9.05 54.68
C ARG A 2 -56.29 -8.81 53.20
N ARG A 3 -56.46 -7.56 52.75
CA ARG A 3 -56.11 -7.17 51.35
C ARG A 3 -54.64 -6.87 51.29
N LEU A 4 -53.88 -7.66 50.52
CA LEU A 4 -52.49 -7.39 50.10
C LEU A 4 -52.55 -6.31 49.02
N ALA A 5 -51.97 -5.16 49.24
CA ALA A 5 -51.71 -4.18 48.16
C ALA A 5 -50.34 -4.45 47.56
N CYS A 6 -50.28 -4.87 46.29
CA CYS A 6 -49.06 -4.95 45.54
C CYS A 6 -48.68 -3.56 45.03
N VAL A 7 -47.57 -3.01 45.54
CA VAL A 7 -46.95 -1.79 45.02
C VAL A 7 -46.06 -2.18 43.83
N PHE A 8 -46.47 -1.78 42.64
CA PHE A 8 -45.64 -1.92 41.42
C PHE A 8 -44.69 -0.71 41.38
N THR A 9 -43.42 -0.93 41.67
CA THR A 9 -42.35 0.08 41.46
C THR A 9 -41.95 0.07 40.01
N ALA A 10 -42.39 1.08 39.24
CA ALA A 10 -41.93 1.28 37.85
C ALA A 10 -40.49 1.81 37.86
N VAL A 11 -39.52 0.99 37.47
CA VAL A 11 -38.14 1.43 37.22
C VAL A 11 -38.12 2.12 35.83
N ALA A 12 -38.10 3.43 35.84
CA ALA A 12 -37.87 4.25 34.66
C ALA A 12 -36.41 4.04 34.21
N ALA A 13 -36.19 3.29 33.13
CA ALA A 13 -34.90 3.21 32.49
C ALA A 13 -34.56 4.57 31.89
N LEU A 14 -33.67 5.31 32.54
CA LEU A 14 -33.06 6.54 31.99
C LEU A 14 -32.16 6.13 30.82
N SER A 15 -32.70 6.21 29.61
CA SER A 15 -31.90 6.15 28.38
C SER A 15 -31.10 7.44 28.29
N PHE A 16 -29.84 7.43 28.77
CA PHE A 16 -28.91 8.50 28.45
C PHE A 16 -28.70 8.47 26.93
N PRO A 17 -28.93 9.61 26.23
CA PRO A 17 -28.48 9.70 24.84
C PRO A 17 -26.98 9.51 24.87
N ALA A 18 -26.48 8.51 24.13
CA ALA A 18 -25.06 8.38 23.87
C ALA A 18 -24.64 9.70 23.22
N ALA A 19 -23.98 10.57 23.98
CA ALA A 19 -23.43 11.81 23.44
C ALA A 19 -22.53 11.40 22.26
N ALA A 20 -22.93 11.77 21.07
CA ALA A 20 -22.08 11.57 19.89
C ALA A 20 -20.77 12.29 20.21
N GLN A 21 -19.73 11.51 20.43
CA GLN A 21 -18.45 12.04 20.88
C GLN A 21 -17.91 12.95 19.76
N GLU A 22 -17.85 14.27 20.00
CA GLU A 22 -17.44 15.26 19.01
C GLU A 22 -16.09 14.93 18.41
N MET A 23 -15.94 15.13 17.09
CA MET A 23 -14.64 15.00 16.43
C MET A 23 -13.69 16.09 16.93
N PRO A 24 -12.37 15.81 17.03
CA PRO A 24 -11.36 16.80 17.38
C PRO A 24 -11.41 18.00 16.42
N LYS A 25 -11.16 19.21 16.93
CA LYS A 25 -11.12 20.45 16.12
C LYS A 25 -9.94 20.52 15.16
N ALA A 26 -8.91 19.68 15.36
CA ALA A 26 -7.75 19.56 14.51
C ALA A 26 -7.35 18.09 14.38
N ILE A 27 -6.94 17.69 13.17
CA ILE A 27 -6.44 16.34 12.87
C ILE A 27 -5.07 16.48 12.25
N THR A 28 -4.10 15.73 12.74
CA THR A 28 -2.74 15.68 12.17
C THR A 28 -2.55 14.42 11.35
N VAL A 29 -2.14 14.58 10.09
CA VAL A 29 -1.72 13.49 9.21
C VAL A 29 -0.21 13.36 9.28
N TYR A 30 0.28 12.30 9.87
CA TYR A 30 1.70 11.95 9.93
C TYR A 30 2.12 11.23 8.65
N VAL A 31 3.02 11.86 7.90
CA VAL A 31 3.50 11.34 6.62
C VAL A 31 4.84 10.63 6.83
N ALA A 32 4.88 9.34 6.55
CA ALA A 32 6.08 8.51 6.65
C ALA A 32 7.04 8.78 5.46
N GLY A 33 7.40 10.04 5.25
CA GLY A 33 8.24 10.49 4.16
C GLY A 33 8.69 11.94 4.31
N THR A 34 9.58 12.37 3.42
CA THR A 34 10.06 13.75 3.38
C THR A 34 9.04 14.68 2.71
N ALA A 35 9.11 15.97 3.06
CA ALA A 35 8.30 17.00 2.43
C ALA A 35 8.58 17.07 0.92
N GLY A 36 7.52 17.24 0.12
CA GLY A 36 7.59 17.29 -1.35
C GLY A 36 7.73 15.91 -2.02
N GLY A 37 7.86 14.83 -1.25
CA GLY A 37 7.82 13.47 -1.80
C GLY A 37 6.40 13.05 -2.23
N GLY A 38 6.29 12.00 -3.07
CA GLY A 38 5.01 11.60 -3.62
C GLY A 38 3.91 11.37 -2.57
N ILE A 39 4.23 10.65 -1.48
CA ILE A 39 3.24 10.41 -0.40
C ILE A 39 2.84 11.70 0.32
N ASP A 40 3.75 12.66 0.48
CA ASP A 40 3.50 13.96 1.10
C ASP A 40 2.57 14.81 0.22
N LEU A 41 2.78 14.80 -1.09
CA LEU A 41 1.91 15.53 -2.04
C LEU A 41 0.46 15.02 -1.97
N TYR A 42 0.26 13.70 -1.99
CA TYR A 42 -1.08 13.12 -1.84
C TYR A 42 -1.71 13.45 -0.48
N ALA A 43 -0.94 13.40 0.61
CA ALA A 43 -1.45 13.74 1.94
C ALA A 43 -1.86 15.21 2.04
N ARG A 44 -1.07 16.14 1.48
CA ARG A 44 -1.40 17.58 1.46
C ARG A 44 -2.59 17.88 0.56
N THR A 45 -2.70 17.21 -0.57
CA THR A 45 -3.87 17.33 -1.45
C THR A 45 -5.13 16.86 -0.74
N LEU A 46 -5.12 15.67 -0.13
CA LEU A 46 -6.26 15.20 0.66
C LEU A 46 -6.60 16.16 1.81
N ALA A 47 -5.60 16.67 2.52
CA ALA A 47 -5.80 17.55 3.68
C ALA A 47 -6.63 18.80 3.37
N ARG A 48 -6.55 19.34 2.14
CA ARG A 48 -7.33 20.52 1.73
C ARG A 48 -8.84 20.24 1.58
N TYR A 49 -9.20 18.99 1.32
CA TYR A 49 -10.59 18.60 1.03
C TYR A 49 -11.22 17.76 2.13
N PHE A 50 -10.41 17.05 2.90
CA PHE A 50 -10.87 16.04 3.84
C PHE A 50 -11.70 16.62 5.00
N GLY A 51 -11.24 17.73 5.59
CA GLY A 51 -11.87 18.35 6.76
C GLY A 51 -13.34 18.73 6.54
N LYS A 52 -13.68 19.19 5.33
CA LYS A 52 -15.06 19.65 5.02
C LYS A 52 -16.12 18.54 5.10
N TYR A 53 -15.69 17.27 5.04
CA TYR A 53 -16.58 16.11 5.15
C TYR A 53 -16.65 15.52 6.55
N ILE A 54 -15.90 16.08 7.51
CA ILE A 54 -15.90 15.64 8.90
C ILE A 54 -16.79 16.59 9.72
N PRO A 55 -17.70 16.08 10.58
CA PRO A 55 -18.49 16.92 11.47
C PRO A 55 -17.61 17.89 12.26
N GLY A 56 -18.00 19.15 12.32
CA GLY A 56 -17.22 20.21 12.95
C GLY A 56 -16.14 20.84 12.07
N ASN A 57 -15.95 20.34 10.84
CA ASN A 57 -14.98 20.84 9.86
C ASN A 57 -13.58 21.11 10.47
N PRO A 58 -12.93 20.06 11.05
CA PRO A 58 -11.65 20.23 11.70
C PRO A 58 -10.57 20.70 10.72
N SER A 59 -9.60 21.45 11.24
CA SER A 59 -8.39 21.76 10.50
C SER A 59 -7.55 20.51 10.31
N ILE A 60 -7.06 20.29 9.08
CA ILE A 60 -6.18 19.14 8.78
C ILE A 60 -4.75 19.66 8.58
N THR A 61 -3.83 19.20 9.41
CA THR A 61 -2.40 19.52 9.30
C THR A 61 -1.61 18.32 8.83
N VAL A 62 -0.52 18.55 8.09
CA VAL A 62 0.36 17.50 7.61
C VAL A 62 1.73 17.65 8.22
N GLN A 63 2.18 16.62 8.91
CA GLN A 63 3.48 16.59 9.58
C GLN A 63 4.33 15.44 9.02
N ASN A 64 5.49 15.78 8.46
CA ASN A 64 6.44 14.79 7.96
C ASN A 64 7.21 14.12 9.10
N MET A 65 7.29 12.79 9.05
CA MET A 65 8.03 11.96 10.00
C MET A 65 8.87 10.93 9.25
N PRO A 66 9.92 11.35 8.53
CA PRO A 66 10.80 10.45 7.79
C PRO A 66 11.65 9.61 8.76
N GLY A 67 12.13 8.49 8.27
CA GLY A 67 13.08 7.61 8.96
C GLY A 67 12.76 6.14 8.81
N ALA A 68 13.81 5.35 8.64
CA ALA A 68 13.76 3.88 8.51
C ALA A 68 12.69 3.41 7.50
N GLY A 69 12.63 4.01 6.30
CA GLY A 69 11.65 3.63 5.28
C GLY A 69 10.18 3.83 5.68
N GLY A 70 9.90 4.64 6.72
CA GLY A 70 8.56 4.89 7.26
C GLY A 70 8.23 4.13 8.55
N ILE A 71 9.08 3.22 9.00
CA ILE A 71 8.92 2.45 10.25
C ILE A 71 8.79 3.39 11.47
N ARG A 72 9.54 4.51 11.48
CA ARG A 72 9.46 5.50 12.56
C ARG A 72 8.04 6.06 12.73
N ALA A 73 7.39 6.45 11.64
CA ALA A 73 6.03 6.99 11.67
C ALA A 73 5.01 5.91 12.07
N ALA A 74 5.19 4.68 11.59
CA ALA A 74 4.34 3.55 11.97
C ALA A 74 4.43 3.25 13.46
N ASN A 75 5.65 3.20 14.04
CA ASN A 75 5.85 3.03 15.48
C ASN A 75 5.23 4.16 16.30
N PHE A 76 5.42 5.42 15.88
CA PHE A 76 4.81 6.56 16.55
C PHE A 76 3.28 6.44 16.55
N LEU A 77 2.68 6.13 15.40
CA LEU A 77 1.24 6.00 15.29
C LEU A 77 0.70 4.84 16.13
N ALA A 78 1.43 3.73 16.20
CA ALA A 78 1.03 2.55 16.98
C ALA A 78 1.06 2.80 18.50
N SER A 79 2.05 3.55 19.00
CA SER A 79 2.37 3.57 20.43
C SER A 79 2.22 4.94 21.13
N GLN A 80 2.31 6.05 20.39
CA GLN A 80 2.41 7.40 20.97
C GLN A 80 1.31 8.36 20.50
N ALA A 81 0.75 8.15 19.31
CA ALA A 81 -0.25 9.04 18.73
C ALA A 81 -1.56 9.02 19.51
N PRO A 82 -2.28 10.16 19.61
CA PRO A 82 -3.61 10.21 20.18
C PRO A 82 -4.58 9.24 19.49
N LYS A 83 -5.46 8.61 20.30
CA LYS A 83 -6.43 7.60 19.82
C LYS A 83 -7.86 8.15 19.74
N ASP A 84 -8.03 9.45 19.82
CA ASP A 84 -9.32 10.16 19.85
C ASP A 84 -9.85 10.55 18.47
N GLY A 85 -9.16 10.12 17.39
CA GLY A 85 -9.47 10.49 16.01
C GLY A 85 -8.72 11.73 15.52
N SER A 86 -7.84 12.35 16.35
CA SER A 86 -7.03 13.51 15.96
C SER A 86 -5.72 13.17 15.24
N ALA A 87 -5.37 11.88 15.13
CA ALA A 87 -4.16 11.43 14.46
C ALA A 87 -4.46 10.44 13.34
N LEU A 88 -3.84 10.65 12.20
CA LEU A 88 -3.80 9.72 11.07
C LEU A 88 -2.36 9.52 10.62
N GLY A 89 -2.07 8.38 10.04
CA GLY A 89 -0.79 8.13 9.38
C GLY A 89 -0.98 7.71 7.94
N THR A 90 0.00 8.04 7.08
CA THR A 90 0.11 7.49 5.73
C THR A 90 1.51 6.98 5.48
N PHE A 91 1.62 5.81 4.84
CA PHE A 91 2.84 5.02 4.78
C PHE A 91 3.18 4.62 3.34
N PRO A 92 4.48 4.49 2.99
CA PRO A 92 4.91 3.70 1.83
C PRO A 92 4.70 2.21 2.08
N GLY A 93 4.94 1.39 1.07
CA GLY A 93 4.70 -0.06 1.15
C GLY A 93 5.54 -0.82 2.18
N GLY A 94 6.77 -0.40 2.41
CA GLY A 94 7.70 -1.09 3.31
C GLY A 94 7.13 -1.37 4.70
N PRO A 95 6.66 -0.36 5.44
CA PRO A 95 6.06 -0.56 6.77
C PRO A 95 4.89 -1.54 6.82
N LEU A 96 4.15 -1.70 5.72
CA LEU A 96 3.03 -2.64 5.66
C LEU A 96 3.50 -4.11 5.71
N ALA A 97 4.62 -4.40 5.07
CA ALA A 97 5.17 -5.75 4.94
C ALA A 97 6.20 -6.10 6.04
N GLU A 98 6.89 -5.08 6.59
CA GLU A 98 7.99 -5.26 7.54
C GLU A 98 7.68 -6.18 8.73
N PRO A 99 6.51 -6.10 9.41
CA PRO A 99 6.18 -7.01 10.50
C PRO A 99 6.08 -8.48 10.08
N LEU A 100 5.74 -8.73 8.80
CA LEU A 100 5.58 -10.09 8.27
C LEU A 100 6.91 -10.65 7.79
N ILE A 101 7.59 -9.95 6.89
CA ILE A 101 8.73 -10.48 6.13
C ILE A 101 10.04 -9.73 6.39
N GLY A 102 10.04 -8.68 7.20
CA GLY A 102 11.25 -7.95 7.58
C GLY A 102 12.19 -8.77 8.46
N ALA A 103 13.48 -8.41 8.43
CA ALA A 103 14.52 -9.08 9.20
C ALA A 103 14.42 -8.82 10.71
N ARG A 104 13.71 -7.79 11.15
CA ARG A 104 13.57 -7.37 12.53
C ARG A 104 12.12 -7.14 12.90
N ASN A 105 11.76 -7.42 14.16
CA ASN A 105 10.45 -7.00 14.67
C ASN A 105 10.42 -5.46 14.75
N PRO A 106 9.58 -4.77 13.98
CA PRO A 106 9.53 -3.32 13.96
C PRO A 106 8.79 -2.71 15.18
N GLY A 107 8.19 -3.53 16.05
CA GLY A 107 7.48 -3.08 17.25
C GLY A 107 6.04 -2.62 17.02
N TYR A 108 5.45 -2.91 15.88
CA TYR A 108 4.03 -2.64 15.57
C TYR A 108 3.43 -3.79 14.74
N ASP A 109 2.09 -3.81 14.68
CA ASP A 109 1.29 -4.76 13.89
C ASP A 109 0.26 -3.98 13.07
N MET A 110 0.40 -3.99 11.74
CA MET A 110 -0.50 -3.25 10.85
C MET A 110 -1.94 -3.78 10.82
N SER A 111 -2.17 -5.02 11.26
CA SER A 111 -3.52 -5.56 11.41
C SER A 111 -4.34 -4.85 12.50
N GLN A 112 -3.66 -4.23 13.48
CA GLN A 112 -4.28 -3.51 14.59
C GLN A 112 -4.65 -2.06 14.26
N PHE A 113 -4.11 -1.51 13.16
CA PHE A 113 -4.42 -0.14 12.74
C PHE A 113 -5.85 -0.04 12.22
N GLN A 114 -6.47 1.12 12.37
CA GLN A 114 -7.80 1.39 11.87
C GLN A 114 -7.70 2.04 10.49
N TRP A 115 -7.80 1.24 9.44
CA TRP A 115 -7.63 1.71 8.07
C TRP A 115 -8.81 2.57 7.62
N ILE A 116 -8.50 3.77 7.15
CA ILE A 116 -9.48 4.80 6.74
C ILE A 116 -9.75 4.72 5.25
N GLY A 117 -8.74 4.42 4.45
CA GLY A 117 -8.82 4.25 3.01
C GLY A 117 -7.44 4.30 2.36
N ALA A 118 -7.38 4.09 1.07
CA ALA A 118 -6.19 4.32 0.25
C ALA A 118 -6.56 5.13 -0.97
N ILE A 119 -5.72 6.11 -1.36
CA ILE A 119 -6.05 7.04 -2.45
C ILE A 119 -5.87 6.40 -3.81
N SER A 120 -4.91 5.51 -3.96
CA SER A 120 -4.61 4.89 -5.25
C SER A 120 -4.45 3.40 -5.14
N ARG A 121 -4.69 2.73 -6.25
CA ARG A 121 -4.25 1.37 -6.52
C ARG A 121 -3.31 1.45 -7.71
N ASP A 122 -2.21 0.73 -7.65
CA ASP A 122 -1.28 0.67 -8.76
C ASP A 122 -0.93 -0.79 -9.03
N VAL A 123 -0.40 -1.07 -10.19
CA VAL A 123 0.16 -2.36 -10.50
C VAL A 123 1.68 -2.24 -10.59
N SER A 124 2.36 -3.20 -10.00
CA SER A 124 3.79 -3.36 -10.18
C SER A 124 4.04 -4.19 -11.44
N LEU A 125 5.01 -3.83 -12.24
CA LEU A 125 5.32 -4.46 -13.52
C LEU A 125 6.64 -5.21 -13.45
N CYS A 126 6.71 -6.32 -14.20
CA CYS A 126 7.98 -6.87 -14.71
C CYS A 126 8.09 -6.52 -16.17
N ILE A 127 9.16 -5.81 -16.52
CA ILE A 127 9.44 -5.36 -17.89
C ILE A 127 10.78 -5.88 -18.38
N SER A 128 10.91 -6.00 -19.70
CA SER A 128 12.20 -6.22 -20.37
C SER A 128 12.41 -5.19 -21.48
N TRP A 129 13.69 -4.97 -21.82
CA TRP A 129 14.02 -4.12 -22.95
C TRP A 129 13.51 -4.71 -24.27
N GLY A 130 12.94 -3.89 -25.14
CA GLY A 130 12.31 -4.34 -26.38
C GLY A 130 13.19 -5.21 -27.27
N PRO A 131 14.46 -4.85 -27.55
CA PRO A 131 15.38 -5.66 -28.32
C PRO A 131 15.85 -6.95 -27.65
N SER A 132 15.67 -7.11 -26.32
CA SER A 132 16.13 -8.30 -25.61
C SER A 132 15.38 -9.56 -26.07
N LYS A 133 15.96 -10.75 -25.82
CA LYS A 133 15.31 -12.03 -26.12
C LYS A 133 14.12 -12.35 -25.20
N PHE A 134 13.98 -11.64 -24.09
CA PHE A 134 12.91 -11.85 -23.12
C PHE A 134 11.68 -11.05 -23.52
N LYS A 135 10.67 -11.70 -24.10
CA LYS A 135 9.41 -11.08 -24.51
C LYS A 135 8.26 -11.37 -23.55
N SER A 136 8.37 -12.48 -22.84
CA SER A 136 7.35 -13.01 -21.93
C SER A 136 7.99 -13.58 -20.68
N ILE A 137 7.15 -13.91 -19.70
CA ILE A 137 7.60 -14.58 -18.47
C ILE A 137 8.15 -16.00 -18.76
N ASP A 138 7.66 -16.65 -19.82
CA ASP A 138 8.12 -17.98 -20.21
C ASP A 138 9.56 -17.98 -20.71
N ASP A 139 10.03 -16.88 -21.29
CA ASP A 139 11.43 -16.73 -21.67
C ASP A 139 12.32 -16.64 -20.42
N ALA A 140 11.86 -15.96 -19.37
CA ALA A 140 12.57 -15.91 -18.11
C ALA A 140 12.53 -17.23 -17.30
N ARG A 141 11.64 -18.17 -17.63
CA ARG A 141 11.67 -19.56 -17.13
C ARG A 141 12.75 -20.40 -17.82
N LYS A 142 12.97 -20.18 -19.11
CA LYS A 142 13.93 -20.93 -19.92
C LYS A 142 15.36 -20.47 -19.69
N ASP A 143 15.56 -19.16 -19.68
CA ASP A 143 16.86 -18.52 -19.61
C ASP A 143 17.02 -17.60 -18.41
N GLN A 144 18.26 -17.42 -17.97
CA GLN A 144 18.59 -16.46 -16.92
C GLN A 144 18.41 -15.03 -17.41
N MET A 145 17.50 -14.29 -16.78
CA MET A 145 17.24 -12.89 -17.07
C MET A 145 17.85 -12.01 -15.97
N ILE A 146 18.77 -11.13 -16.35
CA ILE A 146 19.34 -10.12 -15.45
C ILE A 146 18.34 -9.00 -15.27
N VAL A 147 18.00 -8.70 -14.01
CA VAL A 147 17.07 -7.61 -13.63
C VAL A 147 17.74 -6.63 -12.69
N ALA A 148 17.50 -5.32 -12.90
CA ALA A 148 18.06 -4.27 -12.08
C ALA A 148 17.27 -4.08 -10.78
N GLY A 149 17.98 -4.05 -9.65
CA GLY A 149 17.46 -3.89 -8.29
C GLY A 149 18.06 -2.70 -7.56
N THR A 150 17.29 -2.10 -6.64
CA THR A 150 17.68 -0.87 -5.91
C THR A 150 18.21 -1.12 -4.51
N GLY A 151 18.15 -2.36 -4.04
CA GLY A 151 18.69 -2.73 -2.72
C GLY A 151 17.81 -3.73 -1.98
N ALA A 152 18.41 -4.39 -1.02
CA ALA A 152 17.76 -5.41 -0.18
C ALA A 152 16.46 -4.87 0.45
N GLY A 153 15.39 -5.65 0.38
CA GLY A 153 14.07 -5.30 0.91
C GLY A 153 13.23 -4.41 -0.02
N SER A 154 13.78 -3.89 -1.13
CA SER A 154 12.99 -3.18 -2.13
C SER A 154 12.16 -4.15 -2.98
N GLU A 155 11.03 -3.68 -3.50
CA GLU A 155 10.20 -4.48 -4.43
C GLU A 155 10.98 -4.93 -5.67
N THR A 156 11.98 -4.14 -6.10
CA THR A 156 12.82 -4.49 -7.26
C THR A 156 13.71 -5.71 -7.01
N ASP A 157 14.03 -5.97 -5.76
CA ASP A 157 14.85 -7.11 -5.34
C ASP A 157 13.96 -8.28 -4.88
N THR A 158 12.94 -8.00 -4.09
CA THR A 158 12.10 -9.05 -3.46
C THR A 158 11.14 -9.73 -4.43
N ILE A 159 10.54 -8.98 -5.36
CA ILE A 159 9.59 -9.55 -6.33
C ILE A 159 10.25 -10.60 -7.24
N PRO A 160 11.41 -10.35 -7.90
CA PRO A 160 12.07 -11.36 -8.73
C PRO A 160 12.37 -12.66 -7.98
N LEU A 161 12.75 -12.57 -6.70
CA LEU A 161 13.06 -13.74 -5.87
C LEU A 161 11.83 -14.59 -5.60
N VAL A 162 10.73 -13.93 -5.24
CA VAL A 162 9.45 -14.63 -5.03
C VAL A 162 8.94 -15.23 -6.34
N LEU A 163 9.10 -14.55 -7.46
CA LEU A 163 8.71 -15.07 -8.79
C LEU A 163 9.56 -16.26 -9.21
N ASN A 164 10.87 -16.30 -8.86
CA ASN A 164 11.71 -17.47 -9.08
C ASN A 164 11.15 -18.69 -8.38
N GLU A 165 10.67 -18.53 -7.15
CA GLU A 165 10.02 -19.62 -6.42
C GLU A 165 8.64 -19.96 -6.99
N ALA A 166 7.78 -18.96 -7.17
CA ALA A 166 6.38 -19.14 -7.52
C ALA A 166 6.14 -19.57 -8.97
N LEU A 167 6.93 -19.06 -9.91
CA LEU A 167 6.76 -19.28 -11.35
C LEU A 167 7.91 -20.06 -11.97
N LYS A 168 8.93 -20.43 -11.18
CA LYS A 168 10.16 -21.10 -11.65
C LYS A 168 10.89 -20.28 -12.72
N THR A 169 10.86 -18.97 -12.56
CA THR A 169 11.65 -18.05 -13.37
C THR A 169 13.12 -18.11 -12.96
N ARG A 170 14.00 -17.56 -13.79
CA ARG A 170 15.46 -17.56 -13.58
C ARG A 170 15.95 -16.11 -13.55
N PHE A 171 15.30 -15.26 -12.76
CA PHE A 171 15.75 -13.90 -12.55
C PHE A 171 17.03 -13.90 -11.72
N ARG A 172 18.03 -13.15 -12.19
CA ARG A 172 19.22 -12.77 -11.43
C ARG A 172 19.17 -11.29 -11.18
N VAL A 173 19.04 -10.89 -9.93
CA VAL A 173 19.01 -9.48 -9.53
C VAL A 173 20.46 -8.96 -9.46
N ILE A 174 20.75 -7.86 -10.14
CA ILE A 174 21.90 -7.01 -9.86
C ILE A 174 21.38 -5.84 -9.05
N THR A 175 21.76 -5.80 -7.78
CA THR A 175 21.29 -4.81 -6.82
C THR A 175 22.29 -3.66 -6.65
N GLY A 176 21.84 -2.54 -6.04
CA GLY A 176 22.67 -1.39 -5.70
C GLY A 176 22.51 -0.18 -6.61
N TYR A 177 21.59 -0.21 -7.59
CA TYR A 177 21.24 1.00 -8.32
C TYR A 177 20.56 2.00 -7.37
N LEU A 178 20.94 3.28 -7.44
CA LEU A 178 20.47 4.31 -6.51
C LEU A 178 18.97 4.60 -6.60
N GLY A 179 18.33 4.31 -7.75
CA GLY A 179 16.92 4.53 -7.95
C GLY A 179 16.41 4.13 -9.32
N THR A 180 15.19 4.56 -9.63
CA THR A 180 14.50 4.22 -10.88
C THR A 180 15.26 4.72 -12.11
N LYS A 181 15.87 5.92 -12.05
CA LYS A 181 16.62 6.49 -13.16
C LYS A 181 17.82 5.62 -13.54
N GLU A 182 18.60 5.20 -12.56
CA GLU A 182 19.79 4.38 -12.77
C GLU A 182 19.42 2.99 -13.28
N THR A 183 18.32 2.41 -12.81
CA THR A 183 17.83 1.12 -13.35
C THR A 183 17.37 1.26 -14.81
N PHE A 184 16.78 2.39 -15.20
CA PHE A 184 16.43 2.63 -16.61
C PHE A 184 17.67 2.78 -17.49
N MET A 185 18.70 3.47 -17.01
CA MET A 185 19.98 3.58 -17.74
C MET A 185 20.63 2.20 -17.94
N ALA A 186 20.63 1.35 -16.90
CA ALA A 186 21.15 -0.01 -17.00
C ALA A 186 20.38 -0.87 -18.03
N ILE A 187 19.06 -0.67 -18.16
CA ILE A 187 18.22 -1.36 -19.14
C ILE A 187 18.53 -0.83 -20.56
N GLU A 188 18.61 0.48 -20.75
CA GLU A 188 18.90 1.11 -22.03
C GLU A 188 20.32 0.77 -22.56
N SER A 189 21.30 0.66 -21.65
CA SER A 189 22.67 0.27 -21.99
C SER A 189 22.87 -1.24 -22.23
N GLY A 190 21.87 -2.07 -21.86
CA GLY A 190 21.96 -3.53 -21.95
C GLY A 190 22.71 -4.20 -20.78
N GLU A 191 23.09 -3.46 -19.75
CA GLU A 191 23.68 -4.01 -18.51
C GLU A 191 22.67 -4.91 -17.78
N ALA A 192 21.38 -4.51 -17.76
CA ALA A 192 20.28 -5.33 -17.33
C ALA A 192 19.29 -5.58 -18.46
N HIS A 193 18.69 -6.77 -18.49
CA HIS A 193 17.67 -7.08 -19.50
C HIS A 193 16.33 -6.42 -19.20
N GLY A 194 16.08 -6.03 -17.93
CA GLY A 194 14.83 -5.43 -17.47
C GLY A 194 14.80 -5.22 -15.97
N ARG A 195 13.59 -5.06 -15.42
CA ARG A 195 13.35 -4.99 -13.97
C ARG A 195 11.94 -5.45 -13.62
N CYS A 196 11.77 -5.91 -12.38
CA CYS A 196 10.46 -6.03 -11.73
C CYS A 196 10.31 -4.93 -10.65
N GLY A 197 9.15 -4.79 -10.03
CA GLY A 197 8.93 -3.79 -9.00
C GLY A 197 8.89 -2.35 -9.53
N LEU A 198 8.37 -2.15 -10.74
CA LEU A 198 8.15 -0.84 -11.34
C LEU A 198 6.66 -0.54 -11.36
N THR A 199 6.21 0.48 -10.63
CA THR A 199 4.81 0.88 -10.69
C THR A 199 4.47 1.44 -12.07
N PHE A 200 3.29 1.10 -12.57
CA PHE A 200 2.85 1.56 -13.89
C PHE A 200 2.71 3.08 -13.94
N SER A 201 2.21 3.69 -12.85
CA SER A 201 2.14 5.15 -12.73
C SER A 201 3.52 5.80 -12.86
N SER A 202 4.55 5.24 -12.20
CA SER A 202 5.92 5.76 -12.30
C SER A 202 6.51 5.61 -13.70
N LEU A 203 6.19 4.52 -14.39
CA LEU A 203 6.62 4.31 -15.78
C LEU A 203 6.00 5.36 -16.70
N LYS A 204 4.69 5.62 -16.58
CA LYS A 204 3.98 6.64 -17.37
C LYS A 204 4.61 8.03 -17.24
N VAL A 205 5.05 8.39 -16.05
CA VAL A 205 5.66 9.71 -15.78
C VAL A 205 7.14 9.76 -16.22
N ALA A 206 7.92 8.74 -15.87
CA ALA A 206 9.37 8.77 -16.05
C ALA A 206 9.84 8.42 -17.47
N LYS A 207 9.10 7.57 -18.18
CA LYS A 207 9.43 7.05 -19.53
C LYS A 207 8.17 6.89 -20.38
N PRO A 208 7.39 7.95 -20.63
CA PRO A 208 6.20 7.89 -21.46
C PRO A 208 6.51 7.39 -22.89
N ASP A 209 7.69 7.71 -23.39
CA ASP A 209 8.16 7.27 -24.70
C ASP A 209 8.38 5.75 -24.82
N TRP A 210 8.57 5.02 -23.71
CA TRP A 210 8.66 3.57 -23.72
C TRP A 210 7.33 2.88 -23.98
N LEU A 211 6.22 3.58 -23.70
CA LEU A 211 4.85 3.08 -23.83
C LEU A 211 4.22 3.43 -25.18
N GLN A 212 4.81 4.38 -25.93
CA GLN A 212 4.35 4.75 -27.26
C GLN A 212 4.55 3.63 -28.28
N ALA A 213 3.66 3.55 -29.24
CA ALA A 213 3.76 2.55 -30.32
C ALA A 213 4.82 2.94 -31.38
N PRO A 214 5.74 2.05 -31.78
CA PRO A 214 5.97 0.73 -31.22
C PRO A 214 6.65 0.82 -29.83
N ARG A 215 6.16 0.05 -28.85
CA ARG A 215 6.72 0.07 -27.50
C ARG A 215 8.20 -0.31 -27.50
N LYS A 216 9.00 0.44 -26.72
CA LYS A 216 10.42 0.17 -26.53
C LYS A 216 10.69 -0.95 -25.52
N ILE A 217 9.68 -1.37 -24.78
CA ILE A 217 9.73 -2.42 -23.75
C ILE A 217 8.67 -3.49 -23.98
N ASN A 218 8.93 -4.67 -23.44
CA ASN A 218 7.91 -5.70 -23.27
C ASN A 218 7.42 -5.64 -21.81
N ILE A 219 6.12 -5.55 -21.59
CA ILE A 219 5.52 -5.68 -20.28
C ILE A 219 5.14 -7.14 -20.11
N MET A 220 5.96 -7.89 -19.36
CA MET A 220 5.85 -9.35 -19.29
C MET A 220 4.74 -9.80 -18.36
N MET A 221 4.47 -9.05 -17.29
CA MET A 221 3.39 -9.28 -16.34
C MET A 221 3.11 -8.04 -15.50
N GLN A 222 1.94 -8.03 -14.88
CA GLN A 222 1.54 -7.06 -13.88
C GLN A 222 1.19 -7.77 -12.56
N MET A 223 1.44 -7.10 -11.45
CA MET A 223 1.17 -7.56 -10.08
C MET A 223 0.36 -6.50 -9.35
N GLY A 224 -0.78 -6.88 -8.80
CA GLY A 224 -1.71 -6.01 -8.11
C GLY A 224 -2.91 -6.82 -7.64
N LEU A 225 -3.92 -6.17 -7.06
CA LEU A 225 -5.17 -6.82 -6.65
C LEU A 225 -5.99 -7.26 -7.88
N GLU A 226 -5.91 -6.49 -8.95
CA GLU A 226 -6.59 -6.73 -10.23
C GLU A 226 -5.74 -6.17 -11.38
N LYS A 227 -6.08 -6.52 -12.61
CA LYS A 227 -5.42 -5.96 -13.80
C LYS A 227 -5.68 -4.45 -13.90
N SER A 228 -4.65 -3.71 -14.34
CA SER A 228 -4.86 -2.33 -14.79
C SER A 228 -5.77 -2.31 -16.02
N PRO A 229 -6.81 -1.46 -16.06
CA PRO A 229 -7.67 -1.33 -17.24
C PRO A 229 -6.90 -0.81 -18.47
N GLU A 230 -5.76 -0.16 -18.28
CA GLU A 230 -4.87 0.28 -19.36
C GLU A 230 -3.97 -0.84 -19.90
N LEU A 231 -3.91 -1.99 -19.21
CA LEU A 231 -3.07 -3.15 -19.56
C LEU A 231 -3.88 -4.45 -19.59
N PRO A 232 -5.03 -4.52 -20.32
CA PRO A 232 -5.93 -5.67 -20.28
C PRO A 232 -5.28 -6.97 -20.79
N ASP A 233 -4.36 -6.85 -21.75
CA ASP A 233 -3.67 -7.98 -22.40
C ASP A 233 -2.44 -8.47 -21.62
N VAL A 234 -1.98 -7.70 -20.62
CA VAL A 234 -0.83 -8.10 -19.80
C VAL A 234 -1.30 -9.09 -18.72
N PRO A 235 -0.67 -10.27 -18.59
CA PRO A 235 -1.10 -11.26 -17.62
C PRO A 235 -0.92 -10.74 -16.18
N LEU A 236 -1.89 -11.02 -15.30
CA LEU A 236 -1.75 -10.81 -13.87
C LEU A 236 -0.95 -11.98 -13.27
N ALA A 237 0.05 -11.68 -12.46
CA ALA A 237 0.92 -12.71 -11.88
C ALA A 237 0.14 -13.76 -11.09
N ASN A 238 -0.89 -13.34 -10.34
CA ASN A 238 -1.75 -14.24 -9.57
C ASN A 238 -2.49 -15.27 -10.43
N ASP A 239 -2.80 -14.94 -11.69
CA ASP A 239 -3.45 -15.87 -12.63
C ASP A 239 -2.46 -16.95 -13.13
N LEU A 240 -1.16 -16.62 -13.15
CA LEU A 240 -0.10 -17.52 -13.58
C LEU A 240 0.39 -18.45 -12.46
N ILE A 241 0.22 -18.05 -11.19
CA ILE A 241 0.67 -18.80 -10.01
C ILE A 241 -0.39 -19.83 -9.65
N LYS A 242 -0.04 -21.13 -9.66
CA LYS A 242 -0.96 -22.22 -9.33
C LYS A 242 -1.10 -22.44 -7.82
N GLY A 243 -0.01 -22.32 -7.07
CA GLY A 243 0.03 -22.57 -5.64
C GLY A 243 -0.59 -21.44 -4.82
N ALA A 244 -1.41 -21.78 -3.83
CA ALA A 244 -2.00 -20.78 -2.94
C ALA A 244 -0.96 -20.10 -2.05
N GLU A 245 0.03 -20.87 -1.57
CA GLU A 245 1.13 -20.33 -0.76
C GLU A 245 1.98 -19.34 -1.55
N GLU A 246 2.32 -19.67 -2.80
CA GLU A 246 3.10 -18.81 -3.67
C GLU A 246 2.36 -17.50 -4.01
N ARG A 247 1.02 -17.53 -4.13
CA ARG A 247 0.22 -16.30 -4.24
C ARG A 247 0.30 -15.45 -2.99
N LEU A 248 0.25 -16.05 -1.79
CA LEU A 248 0.43 -15.33 -0.53
C LEU A 248 1.83 -14.71 -0.42
N MET A 249 2.88 -15.46 -0.83
CA MET A 249 4.26 -14.93 -0.87
C MET A 249 4.37 -13.69 -1.77
N LEU A 250 3.78 -13.75 -2.98
CA LEU A 250 3.79 -12.60 -3.89
C LEU A 250 3.00 -11.42 -3.29
N SER A 251 1.85 -11.68 -2.69
CA SER A 251 1.03 -10.63 -2.06
C SER A 251 1.78 -9.90 -0.94
N MET A 252 2.59 -10.61 -0.14
CA MET A 252 3.40 -9.98 0.92
C MET A 252 4.42 -8.97 0.36
N VAL A 253 5.05 -9.24 -0.79
CA VAL A 253 6.07 -8.36 -1.37
C VAL A 253 5.51 -7.29 -2.31
N THR A 254 4.23 -7.39 -2.72
CA THR A 254 3.58 -6.43 -3.64
C THR A 254 2.50 -5.58 -2.97
N MET A 255 2.19 -5.83 -1.68
CA MET A 255 1.11 -5.14 -0.96
C MET A 255 1.25 -3.63 -0.97
N GLY A 256 2.48 -3.13 -0.84
CA GLY A 256 2.77 -1.71 -0.81
C GLY A 256 2.35 -0.97 -2.08
N THR A 257 2.45 -1.62 -3.22
CA THR A 257 1.98 -1.08 -4.50
C THR A 257 0.47 -1.27 -4.65
N ALA A 258 -0.04 -2.45 -4.27
CA ALA A 258 -1.46 -2.79 -4.41
C ALA A 258 -2.39 -1.91 -3.54
N ILE A 259 -1.91 -1.45 -2.37
CA ILE A 259 -2.59 -0.51 -1.48
C ILE A 259 -1.80 0.80 -1.47
N GLY A 260 -1.93 1.57 -2.53
CA GLY A 260 -1.15 2.80 -2.71
C GLY A 260 -1.67 3.95 -1.84
N ARG A 261 -0.76 4.59 -1.09
CA ARG A 261 -1.02 5.77 -0.25
C ARG A 261 -2.16 5.51 0.76
N PRO A 262 -2.04 4.48 1.61
CA PRO A 262 -3.04 4.17 2.61
C PRO A 262 -3.03 5.18 3.76
N PHE A 263 -4.21 5.41 4.37
CA PHE A 263 -4.40 6.21 5.56
C PHE A 263 -4.97 5.35 6.67
N ALA A 264 -4.40 5.45 7.86
CA ALA A 264 -4.86 4.73 9.03
C ALA A 264 -4.86 5.61 10.26
N ALA A 265 -5.81 5.36 11.16
CA ALA A 265 -5.79 5.86 12.53
C ALA A 265 -5.06 4.85 13.45
N PRO A 266 -4.59 5.30 14.63
CA PRO A 266 -3.91 4.46 15.61
C PRO A 266 -4.74 3.23 16.03
N PRO A 267 -4.07 2.14 16.46
CA PRO A 267 -4.75 1.04 17.15
C PRO A 267 -5.54 1.54 18.37
N GLY A 268 -6.80 1.10 18.48
CA GLY A 268 -7.67 1.48 19.59
C GLY A 268 -8.38 2.83 19.42
N THR A 269 -8.32 3.47 18.25
CA THR A 269 -9.22 4.59 17.92
C THR A 269 -10.68 4.11 17.97
N PRO A 270 -11.60 4.83 18.64
CA PRO A 270 -13.00 4.42 18.77
C PRO A 270 -13.70 4.19 17.42
N ALA A 271 -14.53 3.17 17.35
CA ALA A 271 -15.16 2.72 16.11
C ALA A 271 -16.05 3.79 15.45
N ASP A 272 -16.74 4.61 16.25
CA ASP A 272 -17.54 5.73 15.78
C ASP A 272 -16.69 6.79 15.08
N LYS A 273 -15.51 7.10 15.61
CA LYS A 273 -14.53 8.01 15.00
C LYS A 273 -13.99 7.46 13.69
N VAL A 274 -13.64 6.18 13.69
CA VAL A 274 -13.17 5.48 12.48
C VAL A 274 -14.22 5.53 11.38
N GLU A 275 -15.49 5.30 11.72
CA GLU A 275 -16.59 5.33 10.76
C GLU A 275 -16.81 6.74 10.18
N ILE A 276 -16.73 7.78 11.01
CA ILE A 276 -16.80 9.19 10.56
C ILE A 276 -15.66 9.49 9.59
N LEU A 277 -14.42 9.10 9.93
CA LEU A 277 -13.24 9.33 9.09
C LEU A 277 -13.32 8.56 7.76
N ARG A 278 -13.82 7.32 7.76
CA ARG A 278 -14.05 6.53 6.53
C ARG A 278 -15.06 7.18 5.61
N LYS A 279 -16.21 7.62 6.14
CA LYS A 279 -17.24 8.33 5.36
C LYS A 279 -16.70 9.63 4.77
N ALA A 280 -15.93 10.38 5.56
CA ALA A 280 -15.30 11.60 5.09
C ALA A 280 -14.28 11.34 3.99
N PHE A 281 -13.49 10.26 4.12
CA PHE A 281 -12.55 9.84 3.09
C PHE A 281 -13.27 9.46 1.80
N ASP A 282 -14.29 8.61 1.87
CA ASP A 282 -15.07 8.18 0.71
C ASP A 282 -15.75 9.37 0.00
N ALA A 283 -16.17 10.39 0.75
CA ALA A 283 -16.71 11.62 0.20
C ALA A 283 -15.63 12.49 -0.46
N ALA A 284 -14.47 12.64 0.18
CA ALA A 284 -13.34 13.39 -0.37
C ALA A 284 -12.84 12.78 -1.69
N MET A 285 -12.85 11.45 -1.82
CA MET A 285 -12.47 10.75 -3.06
C MET A 285 -13.40 11.02 -4.25
N LYS A 286 -14.58 11.57 -4.00
CA LYS A 286 -15.58 11.96 -5.03
C LYS A 286 -15.67 13.47 -5.23
N ASP A 287 -14.92 14.24 -4.46
CA ASP A 287 -14.88 15.69 -4.55
C ASP A 287 -14.37 16.15 -5.93
N PRO A 288 -15.16 16.95 -6.69
CA PRO A 288 -14.72 17.39 -8.02
C PRO A 288 -13.42 18.20 -8.01
N ASP A 289 -13.21 19.04 -6.98
CA ASP A 289 -12.02 19.87 -6.86
C ASP A 289 -10.79 19.05 -6.51
N PHE A 290 -10.96 18.03 -5.62
CA PHE A 290 -9.92 17.05 -5.32
C PHE A 290 -9.49 16.27 -6.56
N LEU A 291 -10.47 15.79 -7.34
CA LEU A 291 -10.21 15.04 -8.57
C LEU A 291 -9.55 15.91 -9.65
N GLU A 292 -9.96 17.18 -9.77
CA GLU A 292 -9.36 18.13 -10.70
C GLU A 292 -7.90 18.45 -10.31
N GLU A 293 -7.63 18.64 -9.02
CA GLU A 293 -6.27 18.84 -8.53
C GLU A 293 -5.40 17.60 -8.77
N GLY A 294 -5.94 16.40 -8.52
CA GLY A 294 -5.29 15.15 -8.85
C GLY A 294 -4.89 15.05 -10.33
N ARG A 295 -5.79 15.43 -11.24
CA ARG A 295 -5.51 15.46 -12.69
C ARG A 295 -4.38 16.44 -13.03
N LYS A 296 -4.38 17.64 -12.44
CA LYS A 296 -3.31 18.64 -12.64
C LYS A 296 -1.93 18.13 -12.15
N MET A 297 -1.93 17.34 -11.10
CA MET A 297 -0.72 16.71 -10.54
C MET A 297 -0.33 15.42 -11.28
N GLN A 298 -1.09 14.97 -12.26
CA GLN A 298 -0.97 13.65 -12.90
C GLN A 298 -0.97 12.51 -11.86
N ALA A 299 -1.72 12.70 -10.77
CA ALA A 299 -1.83 11.75 -9.69
C ALA A 299 -2.84 10.64 -10.05
N GLU A 300 -2.46 9.39 -9.79
CA GLU A 300 -3.38 8.25 -9.88
C GLU A 300 -4.36 8.30 -8.70
N ILE A 301 -5.64 8.47 -8.99
CA ILE A 301 -6.72 8.42 -7.99
C ILE A 301 -7.66 7.27 -8.35
N SER A 302 -7.45 6.15 -7.68
CA SER A 302 -8.24 4.92 -7.79
C SER A 302 -8.46 4.36 -6.37
N PRO A 303 -9.43 4.94 -5.62
CA PRO A 303 -9.51 4.74 -4.19
C PRO A 303 -9.93 3.32 -3.80
N THR A 304 -9.43 2.87 -2.64
CA THR A 304 -9.90 1.69 -1.93
C THR A 304 -10.50 2.14 -0.61
N ARG A 305 -11.73 1.67 -0.31
CA ARG A 305 -12.42 2.04 0.93
C ARG A 305 -11.70 1.47 2.16
N GLY A 306 -11.81 2.15 3.29
CA GLY A 306 -11.15 1.73 4.53
C GLY A 306 -11.48 0.31 4.98
N VAL A 307 -12.74 -0.11 4.81
CA VAL A 307 -13.18 -1.48 5.14
C VAL A 307 -12.51 -2.54 4.26
N ASP A 308 -12.28 -2.22 2.98
CA ASP A 308 -11.61 -3.12 2.05
C ASP A 308 -10.11 -3.20 2.33
N VAL A 309 -9.45 -2.04 2.64
CA VAL A 309 -8.05 -2.02 3.10
C VAL A 309 -7.90 -2.83 4.38
N GLN A 310 -8.81 -2.65 5.36
CA GLN A 310 -8.79 -3.40 6.63
C GLN A 310 -8.86 -4.90 6.39
N ARG A 311 -9.75 -5.35 5.49
CA ARG A 311 -9.90 -6.76 5.13
C ARG A 311 -8.64 -7.30 4.45
N ILE A 312 -8.09 -6.58 3.47
CA ILE A 312 -6.88 -7.00 2.73
C ILE A 312 -5.70 -7.16 3.68
N ILE A 313 -5.49 -6.20 4.59
CA ILE A 313 -4.41 -6.27 5.59
C ILE A 313 -4.65 -7.44 6.55
N ALA A 314 -5.88 -7.63 7.04
CA ALA A 314 -6.18 -8.73 7.94
C ALA A 314 -5.95 -10.11 7.29
N GLU A 315 -6.38 -10.29 6.04
CA GLU A 315 -6.16 -11.51 5.27
C GLU A 315 -4.65 -11.79 5.09
N LEU A 316 -3.87 -10.75 4.79
CA LEU A 316 -2.43 -10.89 4.64
C LEU A 316 -1.74 -11.27 5.95
N TYR A 317 -2.13 -10.63 7.06
CA TYR A 317 -1.56 -10.91 8.38
C TYR A 317 -2.03 -12.26 8.95
N ALA A 318 -3.08 -12.85 8.40
CA ALA A 318 -3.50 -14.23 8.66
C ALA A 318 -2.70 -15.26 7.86
N THR A 319 -1.71 -14.85 7.07
CA THR A 319 -0.84 -15.77 6.32
C THR A 319 -0.20 -16.79 7.27
N PRO A 320 -0.26 -18.10 6.95
CA PRO A 320 0.31 -19.14 7.81
C PRO A 320 1.81 -18.91 8.07
N LYS A 321 2.24 -19.07 9.32
CA LYS A 321 3.64 -18.89 9.73
C LYS A 321 4.66 -19.60 8.85
N PRO A 322 4.45 -20.87 8.41
CA PRO A 322 5.39 -21.55 7.51
C PRO A 322 5.58 -20.80 6.17
N VAL A 323 4.54 -20.18 5.63
CA VAL A 323 4.61 -19.40 4.38
C VAL A 323 5.40 -18.12 4.61
N VAL A 324 5.16 -17.43 5.73
CA VAL A 324 5.93 -16.24 6.13
C VAL A 324 7.41 -16.56 6.28
N GLU A 325 7.74 -17.63 7.00
CA GLU A 325 9.12 -18.07 7.22
C GLU A 325 9.81 -18.50 5.92
N ARG A 326 9.08 -19.21 5.04
CA ARG A 326 9.59 -19.57 3.71
C ARG A 326 9.91 -18.32 2.89
N THR A 327 9.03 -17.33 2.92
CA THR A 327 9.25 -16.05 2.24
C THR A 327 10.49 -15.35 2.79
N ARG A 328 10.63 -15.22 4.11
CA ARG A 328 11.83 -14.63 4.75
C ARG A 328 13.12 -15.32 4.29
N LYS A 329 13.16 -16.66 4.33
CA LYS A 329 14.35 -17.44 3.90
C LYS A 329 14.72 -17.15 2.45
N ILE A 330 13.75 -17.02 1.55
CA ILE A 330 13.99 -16.68 0.14
C ILE A 330 14.62 -15.29 0.03
N LEU A 331 14.12 -14.31 0.79
CA LEU A 331 14.61 -12.94 0.75
C LEU A 331 16.01 -12.81 1.39
N GLU A 332 16.30 -13.55 2.46
CA GLU A 332 17.59 -13.55 3.16
C GLU A 332 18.70 -14.25 2.36
N ALA A 333 18.38 -15.24 1.54
CA ALA A 333 19.37 -16.02 0.78
C ALA A 333 20.16 -15.17 -0.23
N GLN A 334 19.65 -14.01 -0.62
CA GLN A 334 20.32 -13.10 -1.56
C GLN A 334 21.12 -11.99 -0.84
N SER A 335 20.94 -11.79 0.45
CA SER A 335 21.69 -10.79 1.23
C SER A 335 23.11 -11.27 1.61
N LYS A 336 23.45 -12.49 1.23
CA LYS A 336 24.77 -13.12 1.38
C LYS A 336 25.50 -13.20 0.04
#